data_4b9f66e0d6ca7596774aaae0f75c61e1
#
_entry.id   4b9f66e0d6ca7596774aaae0f75c61e1
#
_cell.length_a   1.000
_cell.length_b   1.000
_cell.length_c   1.000
_cell.angle_alpha   90.00
_cell.angle_beta   90.00
_cell.angle_gamma   90.00
#
_symmetry.space_group_name_H-M   'P 1'
#
loop_
_entity.id
_entity.type
_entity.pdbx_description
1 polymer ?
#
loop_
_entity_poly.entity_id
_entity_poly.type
_entity_poly.pdbx_seq_one_letter_code
_entity_poly.pdbx_strand_id
1 'polypeptide(L)'
;MLGDCLEVMKDIPDGSVDLTVTSPPYDNLRTYNGSLNDWTPEKWQAIIRELFRVTKQGGVVVWIVGDATINGSETGTSFRQALYAMECGFNLHDTMIWCKPNPIPRTHNRYEQAFEYMFVLAKGKPATWSPVKVPSKLAGKPRTGTMQHDASGVRATKHKGGVTAALKVPGNVWLAAGESKTSHPAPFPEKLA
;
A
#
# COMPACT_ATOMS: atom_id res chain seq x y z
N MET A 1 9.27 -20.32 -4.34
CA MET A 1 8.61 -21.34 -3.50
C MET A 1 7.12 -21.30 -3.83
N LEU A 2 6.48 -22.45 -4.07
CA LEU A 2 5.05 -22.55 -4.35
C LEU A 2 4.39 -23.30 -3.20
N GLY A 3 3.27 -22.76 -2.64
CA GLY A 3 2.55 -23.38 -1.53
C GLY A 3 1.71 -22.37 -0.75
N ASP A 4 1.06 -22.82 0.33
CA ASP A 4 0.41 -21.93 1.29
C ASP A 4 1.47 -21.04 1.94
N CYS A 5 1.23 -19.73 1.95
CA CYS A 5 2.23 -18.77 2.42
C CYS A 5 2.61 -18.95 3.90
N LEU A 6 1.68 -19.41 4.75
CA LEU A 6 1.98 -19.68 6.16
C LEU A 6 2.92 -20.88 6.33
N GLU A 7 2.74 -21.91 5.49
CA GLU A 7 3.65 -23.07 5.52
C GLU A 7 5.03 -22.72 4.94
N VAL A 8 5.05 -22.04 3.79
CA VAL A 8 6.29 -21.66 3.11
C VAL A 8 7.11 -20.65 3.93
N MET A 9 6.46 -19.71 4.63
CA MET A 9 7.18 -18.73 5.44
C MET A 9 7.90 -19.36 6.64
N LYS A 10 7.49 -20.55 7.10
CA LYS A 10 8.22 -21.25 8.20
C LYS A 10 9.69 -21.55 7.85
N ASP A 11 9.97 -21.74 6.56
CA ASP A 11 11.32 -22.01 6.06
C ASP A 11 12.13 -20.73 5.81
N ILE A 12 11.51 -19.56 5.93
CA ILE A 12 12.18 -18.26 5.76
C ILE A 12 12.74 -17.81 7.11
N PRO A 13 14.03 -17.52 7.21
CA PRO A 13 14.64 -17.06 8.45
C PRO A 13 14.06 -15.73 8.95
N ASP A 14 14.04 -15.53 10.26
CA ASP A 14 13.65 -14.28 10.90
C ASP A 14 14.49 -13.11 10.38
N GLY A 15 13.83 -12.00 10.07
CA GLY A 15 14.52 -10.76 9.69
C GLY A 15 15.38 -10.87 8.43
N SER A 16 15.00 -11.71 7.46
CA SER A 16 15.76 -11.95 6.23
C SER A 16 15.19 -11.26 4.98
N VAL A 17 13.94 -10.82 5.00
CA VAL A 17 13.25 -10.25 3.85
C VAL A 17 13.31 -8.72 3.89
N ASP A 18 13.88 -8.10 2.85
CA ASP A 18 13.98 -6.64 2.75
C ASP A 18 12.68 -5.99 2.25
N LEU A 19 11.97 -6.64 1.32
CA LEU A 19 10.74 -6.11 0.73
C LEU A 19 9.74 -7.23 0.44
N THR A 20 8.49 -7.00 0.83
CA THR A 20 7.33 -7.78 0.37
C THR A 20 6.33 -6.86 -0.30
N VAL A 21 5.88 -7.21 -1.51
CA VAL A 21 4.75 -6.55 -2.18
C VAL A 21 3.68 -7.60 -2.42
N THR A 22 2.51 -7.40 -1.87
CA THR A 22 1.43 -8.41 -1.96
C THR A 22 0.05 -7.79 -1.93
N SER A 23 -0.88 -8.49 -2.57
CA SER A 23 -2.31 -8.19 -2.54
C SER A 23 -3.03 -9.45 -2.04
N PRO A 24 -3.45 -9.50 -0.77
CA PRO A 24 -4.19 -10.63 -0.23
C PRO A 24 -5.61 -10.69 -0.82
N PRO A 25 -6.39 -11.74 -0.58
CA PRO A 25 -7.82 -11.74 -0.88
C PRO A 25 -8.55 -10.56 -0.21
N TYR A 26 -9.50 -9.95 -0.96
CA TYR A 26 -10.32 -8.84 -0.45
C TYR A 26 -11.68 -9.38 -0.01
N ASP A 27 -11.79 -9.80 1.22
CA ASP A 27 -13.01 -10.42 1.76
C ASP A 27 -13.57 -11.49 0.77
N ASN A 28 -14.84 -11.34 0.35
CA ASN A 28 -15.52 -12.23 -0.60
C ASN A 28 -15.66 -11.63 -2.01
N LEU A 29 -14.86 -10.63 -2.38
CA LEU A 29 -14.98 -9.94 -3.68
C LEU A 29 -14.63 -10.82 -4.89
N ARG A 30 -13.91 -11.92 -4.70
CA ARG A 30 -13.50 -12.86 -5.75
C ARG A 30 -13.63 -14.31 -5.25
N THR A 31 -14.06 -15.18 -6.13
CA THR A 31 -14.09 -16.63 -5.87
C THR A 31 -12.77 -17.26 -6.30
N TYR A 32 -11.73 -17.18 -5.51
CA TYR A 32 -10.43 -17.81 -5.82
C TYR A 32 -10.54 -19.35 -5.90
N ASN A 33 -11.24 -19.88 -6.94
CA ASN A 33 -11.48 -21.31 -7.15
C ASN A 33 -12.10 -22.04 -5.94
N GLY A 34 -12.96 -21.33 -5.17
CA GLY A 34 -13.62 -21.89 -3.98
C GLY A 34 -12.85 -21.80 -2.68
N SER A 35 -11.63 -21.27 -2.68
CA SER A 35 -10.77 -21.18 -1.48
C SER A 35 -11.05 -19.95 -0.59
N LEU A 36 -12.07 -19.15 -0.88
CA LEU A 36 -12.40 -17.96 -0.07
C LEU A 36 -12.85 -18.27 1.37
N ASN A 37 -13.38 -19.46 1.60
CA ASN A 37 -13.80 -19.86 2.94
C ASN A 37 -12.63 -19.90 3.94
N ASP A 38 -11.40 -19.91 3.44
CA ASP A 38 -10.19 -19.95 4.25
C ASP A 38 -9.64 -18.55 4.58
N TRP A 39 -10.18 -17.48 4.00
CA TRP A 39 -9.73 -16.10 4.29
C TRP A 39 -10.46 -15.53 5.50
N THR A 40 -10.10 -16.00 6.67
CA THR A 40 -10.66 -15.57 7.96
C THR A 40 -9.81 -14.50 8.64
N PRO A 41 -10.35 -13.81 9.66
CA PRO A 41 -9.55 -12.89 10.48
C PRO A 41 -8.31 -13.56 11.08
N GLU A 42 -8.42 -14.78 11.55
CA GLU A 42 -7.32 -15.54 12.16
C GLU A 42 -6.22 -15.80 11.13
N LYS A 43 -6.61 -16.10 9.89
CA LYS A 43 -5.65 -16.39 8.81
C LYS A 43 -4.85 -15.16 8.39
N TRP A 44 -5.50 -14.03 8.10
CA TRP A 44 -4.73 -12.84 7.72
C TRP A 44 -3.93 -12.26 8.89
N GLN A 45 -4.39 -12.43 10.14
CA GLN A 45 -3.62 -12.08 11.34
C GLN A 45 -2.36 -12.94 11.45
N ALA A 46 -2.47 -14.25 11.22
CA ALA A 46 -1.32 -15.14 11.21
C ALA A 46 -0.30 -14.75 10.12
N ILE A 47 -0.78 -14.41 8.91
CA ILE A 47 0.06 -13.95 7.81
C ILE A 47 0.80 -12.65 8.17
N ILE A 48 0.10 -11.67 8.75
CA ILE A 48 0.73 -10.40 9.16
C ILE A 48 1.80 -10.62 10.23
N ARG A 49 1.55 -11.52 11.21
CA ARG A 49 2.59 -11.89 12.21
C ARG A 49 3.82 -12.52 11.57
N GLU A 50 3.61 -13.45 10.64
CA GLU A 50 4.73 -14.08 9.91
C GLU A 50 5.48 -13.08 9.03
N LEU A 51 4.77 -12.18 8.35
CA LEU A 51 5.41 -11.09 7.61
C LEU A 51 6.26 -10.21 8.53
N PHE A 52 5.77 -9.90 9.74
CA PHE A 52 6.57 -9.15 10.70
C PHE A 52 7.83 -9.93 11.13
N ARG A 53 7.70 -11.25 11.38
CA ARG A 53 8.81 -12.11 11.76
C ARG A 53 9.90 -12.11 10.67
N VAL A 54 9.52 -12.41 9.43
CA VAL A 54 10.49 -12.56 8.32
C VAL A 54 11.05 -11.24 7.82
N THR A 55 10.33 -10.12 7.99
CA THR A 55 10.79 -8.80 7.55
C THR A 55 11.99 -8.36 8.38
N LYS A 56 13.04 -7.93 7.68
CA LYS A 56 14.28 -7.40 8.25
C LYS A 56 14.04 -6.06 8.95
N GLN A 57 14.86 -5.75 9.94
CA GLN A 57 14.87 -4.39 10.51
C GLN A 57 15.19 -3.35 9.42
N GLY A 58 14.31 -2.37 9.23
CA GLY A 58 14.36 -1.42 8.11
C GLY A 58 13.74 -1.94 6.80
N GLY A 59 13.27 -3.18 6.78
CA GLY A 59 12.51 -3.76 5.67
C GLY A 59 11.07 -3.24 5.61
N VAL A 60 10.42 -3.45 4.47
CA VAL A 60 9.11 -2.89 4.14
C VAL A 60 8.17 -3.96 3.59
N VAL A 61 6.90 -3.87 3.97
CA VAL A 61 5.79 -4.62 3.36
C VAL A 61 4.83 -3.63 2.72
N VAL A 62 4.55 -3.79 1.43
CA VAL A 62 3.49 -3.07 0.73
C VAL A 62 2.27 -3.99 0.67
N TRP A 63 1.24 -3.65 1.44
CA TRP A 63 0.02 -4.43 1.58
C TRP A 63 -1.10 -3.76 0.79
N ILE A 64 -1.47 -4.35 -0.37
CA ILE A 64 -2.47 -3.78 -1.29
C ILE A 64 -3.81 -4.44 -1.02
N VAL A 65 -4.81 -3.65 -0.64
CA VAL A 65 -6.10 -4.18 -0.18
C VAL A 65 -7.26 -3.21 -0.44
N GLY A 66 -8.43 -3.78 -0.66
CA GLY A 66 -9.71 -3.06 -0.72
C GLY A 66 -10.75 -3.73 0.17
N ASP A 67 -11.89 -3.07 0.33
CA ASP A 67 -13.01 -3.55 1.14
C ASP A 67 -14.16 -4.06 0.27
N ALA A 68 -14.85 -5.09 0.73
CA ALA A 68 -16.14 -5.47 0.17
C ALA A 68 -17.25 -4.55 0.70
N THR A 69 -18.34 -4.45 -0.06
CA THR A 69 -19.59 -3.84 0.42
C THR A 69 -20.60 -4.94 0.67
N ILE A 70 -21.03 -5.10 1.91
CA ILE A 70 -21.98 -6.12 2.35
C ILE A 70 -23.16 -5.41 3.02
N ASN A 71 -24.37 -5.72 2.59
CA ASN A 71 -25.60 -5.11 3.12
C ASN A 71 -25.56 -3.57 3.21
N GLY A 72 -24.99 -2.92 2.18
CA GLY A 72 -24.89 -1.47 2.10
C GLY A 72 -23.80 -0.84 2.97
N SER A 73 -22.91 -1.62 3.59
CA SER A 73 -21.78 -1.13 4.38
C SER A 73 -20.46 -1.69 3.84
N GLU A 74 -19.42 -0.87 3.78
CA GLU A 74 -18.07 -1.38 3.59
C GLU A 74 -17.63 -2.17 4.82
N THR A 75 -16.87 -3.25 4.59
CA THR A 75 -16.44 -4.15 5.67
C THR A 75 -15.44 -3.49 6.61
N GLY A 76 -14.63 -2.56 6.10
CA GLY A 76 -13.53 -1.94 6.85
C GLY A 76 -12.42 -2.93 7.23
N THR A 77 -12.32 -4.04 6.52
CA THR A 77 -11.30 -5.07 6.76
C THR A 77 -9.90 -4.54 6.47
N SER A 78 -9.75 -3.69 5.44
CA SER A 78 -8.49 -3.04 5.11
C SER A 78 -7.91 -2.26 6.30
N PHE A 79 -8.74 -1.48 6.98
CA PHE A 79 -8.33 -0.71 8.16
C PHE A 79 -7.97 -1.61 9.34
N ARG A 80 -8.75 -2.68 9.59
CA ARG A 80 -8.43 -3.65 10.65
C ARG A 80 -7.09 -4.33 10.41
N GLN A 81 -6.79 -4.68 9.16
CA GLN A 81 -5.51 -5.28 8.79
C GLN A 81 -4.35 -4.31 9.02
N ALA A 82 -4.49 -3.03 8.62
CA ALA A 82 -3.47 -2.02 8.85
C ALA A 82 -3.23 -1.77 10.35
N LEU A 83 -4.30 -1.63 11.15
CA LEU A 83 -4.20 -1.45 12.60
C LEU A 83 -3.56 -2.66 13.27
N TYR A 84 -3.96 -3.87 12.88
CA TYR A 84 -3.36 -5.08 13.41
C TYR A 84 -1.87 -5.22 13.06
N ALA A 85 -1.46 -4.81 11.86
CA ALA A 85 -0.04 -4.77 11.51
C ALA A 85 0.74 -3.84 12.45
N MET A 86 0.15 -2.70 12.84
CA MET A 86 0.76 -1.79 13.83
C MET A 86 0.82 -2.44 15.22
N GLU A 87 -0.20 -3.19 15.62
CA GLU A 87 -0.19 -3.96 16.88
C GLU A 87 0.92 -5.04 16.87
N CYS A 88 1.20 -5.65 15.72
CA CYS A 88 2.33 -6.58 15.55
C CYS A 88 3.71 -5.91 15.63
N GLY A 89 3.78 -4.58 15.57
CA GLY A 89 5.03 -3.82 15.68
C GLY A 89 5.49 -3.13 14.39
N PHE A 90 4.75 -3.24 13.28
CA PHE A 90 5.02 -2.41 12.10
C PHE A 90 4.70 -0.93 12.36
N ASN A 91 5.48 -0.05 11.79
CA ASN A 91 5.07 1.34 11.61
C ASN A 91 4.25 1.45 10.32
N LEU A 92 3.07 2.06 10.36
CA LEU A 92 2.39 2.51 9.15
C LEU A 92 3.17 3.71 8.60
N HIS A 93 4.11 3.43 7.69
CA HIS A 93 5.05 4.42 7.17
C HIS A 93 4.38 5.40 6.20
N ASP A 94 3.50 4.88 5.31
CA ASP A 94 2.70 5.69 4.39
C ASP A 94 1.39 4.95 4.06
N THR A 95 0.37 5.72 3.72
CA THR A 95 -0.87 5.23 3.13
C THR A 95 -0.93 5.73 1.69
N MET A 96 -0.54 4.88 0.77
CA MET A 96 -0.61 5.16 -0.65
C MET A 96 -1.94 4.70 -1.23
N ILE A 97 -2.35 5.29 -2.33
CA ILE A 97 -3.58 4.97 -3.05
C ILE A 97 -3.24 4.54 -4.47
N TRP A 98 -3.66 3.34 -4.82
CA TRP A 98 -3.73 2.94 -6.22
C TRP A 98 -5.08 3.37 -6.79
N CYS A 99 -5.07 4.40 -7.64
CA CYS A 99 -6.24 4.94 -8.30
C CYS A 99 -6.38 4.33 -9.70
N LYS A 100 -7.57 3.79 -9.98
CA LYS A 100 -7.94 3.19 -11.27
C LYS A 100 -8.60 4.26 -12.14
N PRO A 101 -8.06 4.57 -13.33
CA PRO A 101 -8.64 5.63 -14.18
C PRO A 101 -10.04 5.31 -14.71
N ASN A 102 -10.36 4.01 -14.83
CA ASN A 102 -11.64 3.53 -15.34
C ASN A 102 -12.28 2.56 -14.35
N PRO A 103 -12.93 3.05 -13.28
CA PRO A 103 -13.66 2.19 -12.35
C PRO A 103 -14.83 1.50 -13.07
N ILE A 104 -15.20 0.32 -12.59
CA ILE A 104 -16.35 -0.42 -13.14
C ILE A 104 -17.63 0.27 -12.68
N PRO A 105 -18.51 0.70 -13.62
CA PRO A 105 -19.79 1.30 -13.27
C PRO A 105 -20.65 0.35 -12.43
N ARG A 106 -21.33 0.90 -11.44
CA ARG A 106 -22.22 0.14 -10.55
C ARG A 106 -23.61 0.75 -10.53
N THR A 107 -24.61 -0.07 -10.37
CA THR A 107 -26.04 0.33 -10.33
C THR A 107 -26.51 0.48 -8.88
N HIS A 108 -25.88 1.36 -8.10
CA HIS A 108 -26.23 1.60 -6.70
C HIS A 108 -26.02 3.07 -6.32
N ASN A 109 -26.43 3.43 -5.11
CA ASN A 109 -26.40 4.80 -4.58
C ASN A 109 -25.04 5.21 -3.98
N ARG A 110 -23.92 4.73 -4.55
CA ARG A 110 -22.55 5.03 -4.12
C ARG A 110 -21.72 5.52 -5.30
N TYR A 111 -20.66 6.26 -5.02
CA TYR A 111 -19.64 6.54 -6.02
C TYR A 111 -18.94 5.27 -6.47
N GLU A 112 -18.44 5.27 -7.71
CA GLU A 112 -17.68 4.16 -8.26
C GLU A 112 -16.37 3.95 -7.48
N GLN A 113 -16.07 2.69 -7.12
CA GLN A 113 -14.87 2.34 -6.40
C GLN A 113 -13.65 2.47 -7.31
N ALA A 114 -12.99 3.61 -7.24
CA ALA A 114 -11.89 3.98 -8.12
C ALA A 114 -10.49 3.74 -7.53
N PHE A 115 -10.38 3.22 -6.31
CA PHE A 115 -9.08 3.05 -5.69
C PHE A 115 -8.98 1.80 -4.81
N GLU A 116 -7.74 1.43 -4.51
CA GLU A 116 -7.36 0.48 -3.48
C GLU A 116 -6.29 1.09 -2.57
N TYR A 117 -6.28 0.67 -1.31
CA TYR A 117 -5.23 1.08 -0.37
C TYR A 117 -3.94 0.32 -0.65
N MET A 118 -2.82 1.01 -0.53
CA MET A 118 -1.48 0.43 -0.50
C MET A 118 -0.83 0.87 0.81
N PHE A 119 -0.99 0.08 1.86
CA PHE A 119 -0.36 0.37 3.15
C PHE A 119 1.13 0.01 3.10
N VAL A 120 1.97 1.00 3.31
CA VAL A 120 3.42 0.82 3.41
C VAL A 120 3.77 0.62 4.87
N LEU A 121 4.02 -0.64 5.23
CA LEU A 121 4.32 -1.07 6.59
C LEU A 121 5.84 -1.26 6.72
N ALA A 122 6.47 -0.64 7.70
CA ALA A 122 7.91 -0.73 7.89
C ALA A 122 8.27 -1.32 9.25
N LYS A 123 9.21 -2.25 9.31
CA LYS A 123 9.79 -2.74 10.57
C LYS A 123 10.87 -1.78 11.04
N GLY A 124 10.46 -0.81 11.85
CA GLY A 124 11.29 0.34 12.23
C GLY A 124 11.32 1.42 11.14
N LYS A 125 12.45 2.12 10.98
CA LYS A 125 12.64 3.13 9.93
C LYS A 125 13.12 2.43 8.66
N PRO A 126 12.50 2.67 7.46
CA PRO A 126 12.98 2.11 6.21
C PRO A 126 14.47 2.38 5.98
N ALA A 127 15.22 1.33 5.66
CA ALA A 127 16.66 1.42 5.45
C ALA A 127 17.00 2.07 4.10
N THR A 128 16.12 1.93 3.11
CA THR A 128 16.34 2.40 1.74
C THR A 128 15.23 3.34 1.30
N TRP A 129 15.60 4.42 0.61
CA TRP A 129 14.68 5.34 -0.02
C TRP A 129 15.19 5.69 -1.42
N SER A 130 14.56 5.14 -2.45
CA SER A 130 14.88 5.40 -3.85
C SER A 130 13.60 5.70 -4.64
N PRO A 131 13.01 6.90 -4.48
CA PRO A 131 11.72 7.21 -5.09
C PRO A 131 11.82 7.33 -6.60
N VAL A 132 10.82 6.79 -7.30
CA VAL A 132 10.62 7.09 -8.72
C VAL A 132 10.31 8.57 -8.86
N LYS A 133 11.11 9.29 -9.65
CA LYS A 133 10.94 10.72 -9.87
C LYS A 133 10.17 11.00 -11.17
N VAL A 134 9.33 12.02 -11.14
CA VAL A 134 8.54 12.46 -12.29
C VAL A 134 8.89 13.91 -12.65
N PRO A 135 8.67 14.35 -13.91
CA PRO A 135 8.90 15.73 -14.32
C PRO A 135 8.08 16.72 -13.46
N SER A 136 8.73 17.81 -13.07
CA SER A 136 8.06 18.89 -12.34
C SER A 136 7.46 19.91 -13.29
N LYS A 137 6.15 20.17 -13.16
CA LYS A 137 5.47 21.25 -13.92
C LYS A 137 6.01 22.66 -13.59
N LEU A 138 6.74 22.79 -12.48
CA LEU A 138 7.33 24.06 -12.01
C LEU A 138 8.85 24.10 -12.21
N ALA A 139 9.42 23.19 -13.01
CA ALA A 139 10.85 23.16 -13.29
C ALA A 139 11.38 24.54 -13.72
N GLY A 140 12.51 24.97 -13.16
CA GLY A 140 13.12 26.25 -13.49
C GLY A 140 12.43 27.49 -12.90
N LYS A 141 11.26 27.39 -12.30
CA LYS A 141 10.60 28.54 -11.67
C LYS A 141 11.25 28.85 -10.32
N PRO A 142 11.37 30.15 -9.95
CA PRO A 142 11.86 30.55 -8.63
C PRO A 142 11.03 29.92 -7.51
N ARG A 143 11.71 29.46 -6.47
CA ARG A 143 11.02 29.03 -5.23
C ARG A 143 10.63 30.25 -4.42
N THR A 144 9.32 30.45 -4.21
CA THR A 144 8.75 31.55 -3.44
C THR A 144 8.67 31.29 -1.94
N GLY A 145 9.15 30.16 -1.47
CA GLY A 145 9.16 29.74 -0.07
C GLY A 145 8.47 28.40 0.15
N THR A 146 8.83 27.73 1.24
CA THR A 146 8.16 26.50 1.71
C THR A 146 7.59 26.77 3.09
N MET A 147 6.31 26.52 3.29
CA MET A 147 5.75 26.42 4.63
C MET A 147 6.20 25.08 5.23
N GLN A 148 6.97 25.12 6.28
CA GLN A 148 7.32 23.97 7.09
C GLN A 148 6.81 24.18 8.51
N HIS A 149 6.35 23.11 9.14
CA HIS A 149 6.15 23.10 10.59
C HIS A 149 7.50 22.83 11.25
N ASP A 150 7.82 23.57 12.28
CA ASP A 150 8.94 23.24 13.15
C ASP A 150 8.56 22.08 14.10
N ALA A 151 9.50 21.66 14.95
CA ALA A 151 9.27 20.58 15.91
C ALA A 151 8.15 20.89 16.95
N SER A 152 7.74 22.14 17.09
CA SER A 152 6.64 22.58 17.94
C SER A 152 5.30 22.68 17.21
N GLY A 153 5.27 22.37 15.89
CA GLY A 153 4.07 22.48 15.06
C GLY A 153 3.76 23.89 14.56
N VAL A 154 4.62 24.86 14.85
CA VAL A 154 4.44 26.24 14.40
C VAL A 154 4.86 26.39 12.94
N ARG A 155 4.01 27.04 12.13
CA ARG A 155 4.31 27.33 10.73
C ARG A 155 5.47 28.32 10.62
N ALA A 156 6.58 27.88 10.07
CA ALA A 156 7.71 28.72 9.71
C ALA A 156 7.85 28.79 8.19
N THR A 157 7.93 30.00 7.65
CA THR A 157 8.24 30.21 6.24
C THR A 157 9.76 30.29 6.09
N LYS A 158 10.40 29.23 5.59
CA LYS A 158 11.82 29.28 5.22
C LYS A 158 11.93 29.69 3.76
N HIS A 159 12.35 30.91 3.51
CA HIS A 159 12.76 31.34 2.18
C HIS A 159 14.12 30.74 1.85
N LYS A 160 14.15 29.64 1.11
CA LYS A 160 15.35 29.22 0.41
C LYS A 160 15.23 29.72 -1.04
N GLY A 161 16.02 30.71 -1.37
CA GLY A 161 16.23 31.11 -2.77
C GLY A 161 16.63 29.87 -3.62
N GLY A 162 16.45 29.96 -4.93
CA GLY A 162 16.77 28.90 -5.88
C GLY A 162 15.62 28.60 -6.84
N VAL A 163 15.86 27.67 -7.73
CA VAL A 163 14.88 27.24 -8.75
C VAL A 163 14.32 25.85 -8.42
N THR A 164 13.12 25.61 -8.87
CA THR A 164 12.48 24.29 -8.73
C THR A 164 13.20 23.26 -9.61
N ALA A 165 13.54 22.12 -9.05
CA ALA A 165 14.21 21.04 -9.77
C ALA A 165 13.34 20.51 -10.93
N ALA A 166 14.02 20.00 -11.97
CA ALA A 166 13.36 19.41 -13.12
C ALA A 166 12.53 18.17 -12.78
N LEU A 167 12.98 17.41 -11.79
CA LEU A 167 12.30 16.20 -11.31
C LEU A 167 11.82 16.40 -9.87
N LYS A 168 10.68 15.80 -9.54
CA LYS A 168 10.10 15.76 -8.18
C LYS A 168 9.69 14.34 -7.80
N VAL A 169 9.61 14.07 -6.51
CA VAL A 169 8.92 12.90 -6.00
C VAL A 169 7.40 13.07 -6.24
N PRO A 170 6.71 12.07 -6.80
CA PRO A 170 5.26 12.12 -6.98
C PRO A 170 4.54 12.12 -5.62
N GLY A 171 3.23 12.39 -5.64
CA GLY A 171 2.38 12.17 -4.49
C GLY A 171 2.13 10.67 -4.26
N ASN A 172 1.50 10.35 -3.13
CA ASN A 172 1.16 9.00 -2.73
C ASN A 172 -0.15 8.46 -3.37
N VAL A 173 -0.70 9.16 -4.38
CA VAL A 173 -1.80 8.66 -5.23
C VAL A 173 -1.23 8.32 -6.60
N TRP A 174 -1.27 7.04 -6.94
CA TRP A 174 -0.72 6.53 -8.19
C TRP A 174 -1.84 6.07 -9.13
N LEU A 175 -1.83 6.58 -10.37
CA LEU A 175 -2.76 6.16 -11.40
C LEU A 175 -2.16 5.00 -12.19
N ALA A 176 -2.85 3.86 -12.15
CA ALA A 176 -2.54 2.70 -12.97
C ALA A 176 -3.82 1.95 -13.31
N ALA A 177 -4.00 1.61 -14.60
CA ALA A 177 -5.11 0.73 -14.99
C ALA A 177 -4.87 -0.68 -14.42
N GLY A 178 -5.96 -1.37 -14.06
CA GLY A 178 -5.88 -2.78 -13.72
C GLY A 178 -5.47 -3.62 -14.93
N GLU A 179 -4.80 -4.74 -14.71
CA GLU A 179 -4.52 -5.69 -15.76
C GLU A 179 -5.69 -6.64 -15.97
N SER A 180 -6.02 -6.94 -17.23
CA SER A 180 -7.21 -7.73 -17.58
C SER A 180 -6.92 -9.01 -18.38
N LYS A 181 -5.67 -9.26 -18.75
CA LYS A 181 -5.27 -10.37 -19.64
C LYS A 181 -4.28 -11.32 -18.98
N THR A 182 -4.58 -11.76 -17.76
CA THR A 182 -3.75 -12.73 -17.05
C THR A 182 -4.58 -13.95 -16.65
N SER A 183 -3.93 -15.07 -16.36
CA SER A 183 -4.57 -16.26 -15.78
C SER A 183 -4.99 -16.06 -14.32
N HIS A 184 -4.50 -15.02 -13.66
CA HIS A 184 -4.83 -14.72 -12.27
C HIS A 184 -6.15 -13.94 -12.19
N PRO A 185 -7.11 -14.32 -11.31
CA PRO A 185 -8.44 -13.69 -11.24
C PRO A 185 -8.43 -12.25 -10.74
N ALA A 186 -7.37 -11.81 -10.10
CA ALA A 186 -7.24 -10.46 -9.53
C ALA A 186 -5.79 -9.96 -9.59
N PRO A 187 -5.21 -9.75 -10.79
CA PRO A 187 -3.85 -9.23 -10.90
C PRO A 187 -3.83 -7.74 -10.53
N PHE A 188 -2.81 -7.32 -9.77
CA PHE A 188 -2.46 -5.92 -9.70
C PHE A 188 -1.41 -5.58 -10.77
N PRO A 189 -1.35 -4.33 -11.27
CA PRO A 189 -0.43 -3.98 -12.34
C PRO A 189 1.03 -4.18 -11.95
N GLU A 190 1.83 -4.76 -12.83
CA GLU A 190 3.28 -4.89 -12.67
C GLU A 190 3.94 -3.54 -12.34
N LYS A 191 3.40 -2.46 -12.88
CA LYS A 191 3.86 -1.09 -12.61
C LYS A 191 3.79 -0.68 -11.13
N LEU A 192 3.01 -1.37 -10.30
CA LEU A 192 2.91 -1.11 -8.86
C LEU A 192 3.94 -1.90 -8.05
N ALA A 193 4.42 -3.01 -8.58
CA ALA A 193 5.47 -3.83 -7.98
C ALA A 193 6.85 -3.27 -8.29
#